data_bf5a88f8cc88e2ed91ecbc826188ada3
#
_entry.id   bf5a88f8cc88e2ed91ecbc826188ada3
#
_cell.length_a   1.000
_cell.length_b   1.000
_cell.length_c   1.000
_cell.angle_alpha   90.00
_cell.angle_beta   90.00
_cell.angle_gamma   90.00
#
_symmetry.space_group_name_H-M   'P 1'
#
loop_
_entity.id
_entity.type
_entity.pdbx_description
1 polymer ?
#
loop_
_entity_poly.entity_id
_entity_poly.type
_entity_poly.pdbx_seq_one_letter_code
_entity_poly.pdbx_strand_id
1 'polypeptide(L)'
;MNTKIYKVQLCDGGHNDYYYAASDINAIFERKFNYREKSVELLNDEFIGTCDGSKHKLFYVSLTSGRSLYIIANDMKEAYDLLCDNIGNEIQFFISIVYIAPIQYVKSFRELDNEFETMRIG
;
A
#
# COMPACT_ATOMS: atom_id res chain seq x y z
N MET A 1 -12.07 7.25 4.00
CA MET A 1 -12.03 6.28 2.90
C MET A 1 -10.99 5.22 3.21
N ASN A 2 -11.34 3.98 2.97
CA ASN A 2 -10.45 2.87 3.29
C ASN A 2 -9.49 2.62 2.13
N THR A 3 -8.24 3.00 2.32
CA THR A 3 -7.19 2.67 1.37
C THR A 3 -6.83 1.20 1.50
N LYS A 4 -6.62 0.54 0.37
CA LYS A 4 -6.28 -0.89 0.29
C LYS A 4 -4.99 -1.06 -0.47
N ILE A 5 -4.31 -2.17 -0.23
CA ILE A 5 -3.05 -2.50 -0.90
C ILE A 5 -3.30 -3.54 -1.97
N TYR A 6 -2.86 -3.24 -3.18
CA TYR A 6 -3.00 -4.14 -4.34
C TYR A 6 -1.64 -4.53 -4.88
N LYS A 7 -1.53 -5.79 -5.29
CA LYS A 7 -0.38 -6.31 -5.99
C LYS A 7 -0.74 -6.48 -7.45
N VAL A 8 0.04 -5.88 -8.35
CA VAL A 8 -0.19 -5.90 -9.78
C VAL A 8 0.96 -6.61 -10.47
N GLN A 9 0.64 -7.62 -11.28
CA GLN A 9 1.60 -8.29 -12.15
C GLN A 9 1.38 -7.81 -13.58
N LEU A 10 2.46 -7.44 -14.26
CA LEU A 10 2.41 -6.96 -15.63
C LEU A 10 3.03 -7.97 -16.59
N CYS A 11 2.55 -7.96 -17.84
CA CYS A 11 3.15 -8.78 -18.93
C CYS A 11 4.35 -8.04 -19.51
N ASP A 12 5.40 -7.87 -18.72
CA ASP A 12 6.62 -7.14 -19.09
C ASP A 12 7.81 -8.07 -19.37
N GLY A 13 7.55 -9.36 -19.49
CA GLY A 13 8.58 -10.37 -19.73
C GLY A 13 9.36 -10.80 -18.49
N GLY A 14 9.05 -10.23 -17.32
CA GLY A 14 9.67 -10.57 -16.05
C GLY A 14 8.68 -11.09 -15.03
N HIS A 15 9.19 -11.41 -13.85
CA HIS A 15 8.39 -11.84 -12.70
C HIS A 15 8.26 -10.71 -11.66
N ASN A 16 8.19 -9.48 -12.13
CA ASN A 16 8.13 -8.33 -11.25
C ASN A 16 6.72 -8.07 -10.77
N ASP A 17 6.58 -7.94 -9.45
CA ASP A 17 5.34 -7.53 -8.82
C ASP A 17 5.43 -6.05 -8.46
N TYR A 18 4.33 -5.34 -8.70
CA TYR A 18 4.23 -3.92 -8.38
C TYR A 18 3.14 -3.74 -7.33
N TYR A 19 3.36 -2.83 -6.39
CA TYR A 19 2.46 -2.62 -5.26
C TYR A 19 1.90 -1.21 -5.29
N TYR A 20 0.59 -1.11 -5.13
CA TYR A 20 -0.12 0.16 -5.15
C TYR A 20 -1.11 0.23 -4.00
N ALA A 21 -1.19 1.42 -3.39
CA ALA A 21 -2.26 1.73 -2.46
C ALA A 21 -3.33 2.53 -3.20
N ALA A 22 -4.59 2.17 -3.03
CA ALA A 22 -5.70 2.84 -3.70
C ALA A 22 -6.97 2.73 -2.86
N SER A 23 -7.91 3.66 -3.05
CA SER A 23 -9.19 3.63 -2.35
C SER A 23 -10.10 2.52 -2.87
N ASP A 24 -9.99 2.18 -4.17
CA ASP A 24 -10.68 1.04 -4.75
C ASP A 24 -9.90 0.51 -5.96
N ILE A 25 -10.30 -0.68 -6.43
CA ILE A 25 -9.64 -1.37 -7.53
C ILE A 25 -9.75 -0.61 -8.85
N ASN A 26 -10.78 0.20 -9.03
CA ASN A 26 -10.97 0.97 -10.27
C ASN A 26 -9.82 1.94 -10.48
N ALA A 27 -9.26 2.51 -9.42
CA ALA A 27 -8.09 3.39 -9.52
C ALA A 27 -6.91 2.68 -10.20
N ILE A 28 -6.75 1.37 -9.93
CA ILE A 28 -5.70 0.57 -10.55
C ILE A 28 -5.98 0.38 -12.05
N PHE A 29 -7.22 0.02 -12.41
CA PHE A 29 -7.60 -0.21 -13.80
C PHE A 29 -7.58 1.05 -14.65
N GLU A 30 -7.85 2.20 -14.05
CA GLU A 30 -7.80 3.51 -14.73
C GLU A 30 -6.37 3.95 -15.06
N ARG A 31 -5.39 3.42 -14.32
CA ARG A 31 -4.00 3.74 -14.55
C ARG A 31 -3.52 3.11 -15.85
N LYS A 32 -2.87 3.92 -16.70
CA LYS A 32 -2.26 3.41 -17.92
C LYS A 32 -0.88 2.86 -17.61
N PHE A 33 -0.72 1.56 -17.82
CA PHE A 33 0.58 0.91 -17.75
C PHE A 33 1.19 0.81 -19.14
N ASN A 34 2.52 0.77 -19.20
CA ASN A 34 3.23 0.51 -20.45
C ASN A 34 3.03 -0.92 -20.92
N TYR A 35 2.68 -1.79 -20.01
CA TYR A 35 2.43 -3.21 -20.26
C TYR A 35 1.04 -3.57 -19.76
N ARG A 36 0.46 -4.58 -20.40
CA ARG A 36 -0.86 -5.09 -20.02
C ARG A 36 -0.79 -5.76 -18.64
N GLU A 37 -1.78 -5.52 -17.82
CA GLU A 37 -1.91 -6.18 -16.53
C GLU A 37 -2.16 -7.68 -16.71
N LYS A 38 -1.35 -8.51 -16.06
CA LYS A 38 -1.55 -9.95 -16.00
C LYS A 38 -2.53 -10.31 -14.89
N SER A 39 -2.40 -9.69 -13.74
CA SER A 39 -3.30 -9.88 -12.62
C SER A 39 -3.26 -8.70 -11.67
N VAL A 40 -4.38 -8.47 -10.99
CA VAL A 40 -4.50 -7.51 -9.90
C VAL A 40 -5.08 -8.24 -8.70
N GLU A 41 -4.37 -8.21 -7.58
CA GLU A 41 -4.74 -8.95 -6.38
C GLU A 41 -4.85 -7.99 -5.19
N LEU A 42 -5.96 -8.06 -4.45
CA LEU A 42 -6.09 -7.38 -3.16
C LEU A 42 -5.28 -8.17 -2.12
N LEU A 43 -4.27 -7.53 -1.53
CA LEU A 43 -3.41 -8.23 -0.56
C LEU A 43 -4.05 -8.30 0.82
N ASN A 44 -4.40 -7.14 1.38
CA ASN A 44 -4.94 -7.09 2.73
C ASN A 44 -5.58 -5.75 2.98
N ASP A 45 -6.62 -5.74 3.79
CA ASP A 45 -7.30 -4.53 4.24
C ASP A 45 -6.65 -3.96 5.50
N GLU A 46 -5.86 -4.75 6.23
CA GLU A 46 -5.23 -4.31 7.46
C GLU A 46 -3.81 -3.82 7.20
N PHE A 47 -3.61 -2.52 7.31
CA PHE A 47 -2.28 -1.94 7.22
C PHE A 47 -2.17 -0.72 8.13
N ILE A 48 -0.92 -0.36 8.44
CA ILE A 48 -0.58 0.79 9.28
C ILE A 48 0.21 1.78 8.43
N GLY A 49 0.02 3.07 8.69
CA GLY A 49 0.72 4.13 8.00
C GLY A 49 -0.16 4.82 6.97
N THR A 50 0.42 5.76 6.25
CA THR A 50 -0.29 6.54 5.25
C THR A 50 0.49 6.56 3.94
N CYS A 51 -0.26 6.62 2.84
CA CYS A 51 0.33 6.80 1.52
C CYS A 51 -0.38 8.00 0.88
N ASP A 52 0.30 9.12 0.84
CA ASP A 52 -0.27 10.43 0.50
C ASP A 52 0.03 10.88 -0.93
N GLY A 53 0.43 9.97 -1.79
CA GLY A 53 0.83 10.26 -3.15
C GLY A 53 2.32 10.30 -3.39
N SER A 54 3.13 10.33 -2.33
CA SER A 54 4.58 10.17 -2.45
C SER A 54 4.94 8.68 -2.50
N LYS A 55 6.18 8.39 -2.86
CA LYS A 55 6.67 7.02 -2.87
C LYS A 55 7.09 6.61 -1.47
N HIS A 56 6.54 5.51 -1.00
CA HIS A 56 6.85 4.92 0.29
C HIS A 56 7.35 3.49 0.11
N LYS A 57 7.72 2.86 1.22
CA LYS A 57 8.15 1.46 1.25
C LYS A 57 7.10 0.63 1.96
N LEU A 58 6.86 -0.55 1.42
CA LEU A 58 5.92 -1.52 1.98
C LEU A 58 6.69 -2.56 2.78
N PHE A 59 6.25 -2.80 4.01
CA PHE A 59 6.82 -3.80 4.92
C PHE A 59 5.75 -4.81 5.31
N TYR A 60 6.19 -6.04 5.57
CA TYR A 60 5.33 -7.12 6.04
C TYR A 60 5.78 -7.56 7.41
N VAL A 61 4.83 -7.67 8.33
CA VAL A 61 5.08 -8.05 9.73
C VAL A 61 4.37 -9.35 10.06
N SER A 62 5.09 -10.25 10.74
CA SER A 62 4.56 -11.51 11.25
C SER A 62 4.63 -11.54 12.77
N LEU A 63 3.57 -12.05 13.39
CA LEU A 63 3.47 -12.24 14.84
C LEU A 63 3.27 -13.73 15.15
N THR A 64 3.69 -14.15 16.35
CA THR A 64 3.56 -15.56 16.78
C THR A 64 2.11 -16.01 16.90
N SER A 65 1.17 -15.07 17.04
CA SER A 65 -0.26 -15.36 17.09
C SER A 65 -0.84 -15.82 15.74
N GLY A 66 -0.03 -15.81 14.67
CA GLY A 66 -0.49 -16.05 13.31
C GLY A 66 -1.02 -14.80 12.63
N ARG A 67 -1.15 -13.69 13.35
CA ARG A 67 -1.54 -12.40 12.79
C ARG A 67 -0.40 -11.84 11.94
N SER A 68 -0.76 -11.27 10.81
CA SER A 68 0.18 -10.55 9.96
C SER A 68 -0.44 -9.24 9.52
N LEU A 69 0.40 -8.26 9.22
CA LEU A 69 -0.07 -6.97 8.74
C LEU A 69 0.98 -6.29 7.87
N TYR A 70 0.53 -5.30 7.11
CA TYR A 70 1.39 -4.49 6.27
C TYR A 70 1.61 -3.12 6.90
N ILE A 71 2.80 -2.57 6.68
CA ILE A 71 3.15 -1.21 7.12
C ILE A 71 3.68 -0.43 5.93
N ILE A 72 3.21 0.80 5.79
CA ILE A 72 3.72 1.75 4.79
C ILE A 72 4.52 2.80 5.56
N ALA A 73 5.81 2.91 5.25
CA ALA A 73 6.72 3.81 5.93
C ALA A 73 7.88 4.20 5.02
N ASN A 74 8.66 5.20 5.42
CA ASN A 74 9.80 5.66 4.64
C ASN A 74 11.05 4.79 4.83
N ASP A 75 11.18 4.16 6.00
CA ASP A 75 12.29 3.27 6.32
C ASP A 75 11.90 2.26 7.39
N MET A 76 12.82 1.33 7.65
CA MET A 76 12.60 0.25 8.60
C MET A 76 12.37 0.76 10.03
N LYS A 77 13.08 1.80 10.45
CA LYS A 77 12.93 2.37 11.79
C LYS A 77 11.53 2.95 11.98
N GLU A 78 11.07 3.73 10.99
CA GLU A 78 9.73 4.30 11.02
C GLU A 78 8.67 3.20 11.05
N ALA A 79 8.88 2.13 10.24
CA ALA A 79 7.97 0.99 10.23
C ALA A 79 7.87 0.33 11.60
N TYR A 80 8.99 0.11 12.26
CA TYR A 80 9.00 -0.49 13.60
C TYR A 80 8.34 0.41 14.64
N ASP A 81 8.61 1.73 14.58
CA ASP A 81 8.01 2.69 15.50
C ASP A 81 6.48 2.72 15.34
N LEU A 82 6.00 2.72 14.08
CA LEU A 82 4.56 2.65 13.81
C LEU A 82 3.95 1.36 14.32
N LEU A 83 4.66 0.25 14.19
CA LEU A 83 4.20 -1.03 14.70
C LEU A 83 4.03 -0.98 16.21
N CYS A 84 5.03 -0.50 16.94
CA CYS A 84 4.98 -0.40 18.40
C CYS A 84 3.81 0.47 18.87
N ASP A 85 3.57 1.59 18.17
CA ASP A 85 2.49 2.51 18.52
C ASP A 85 1.11 1.91 18.29
N ASN A 86 0.98 1.01 17.32
CA ASN A 86 -0.32 0.47 16.92
C ASN A 86 -0.68 -0.84 17.58
N ILE A 87 0.28 -1.72 17.85
CA ILE A 87 -0.03 -3.02 18.46
C ILE A 87 0.21 -3.05 19.97
N GLY A 88 0.89 -2.05 20.53
CA GLY A 88 1.09 -1.95 21.97
C GLY A 88 1.72 -3.19 22.56
N ASN A 89 1.02 -3.84 23.50
CA ASN A 89 1.55 -5.01 24.22
C ASN A 89 1.76 -6.23 23.32
N GLU A 90 1.14 -6.29 22.16
CA GLU A 90 1.34 -7.39 21.21
C GLU A 90 2.75 -7.43 20.63
N ILE A 91 3.57 -6.39 20.88
CA ILE A 91 4.97 -6.37 20.41
C ILE A 91 5.76 -7.55 20.97
N GLN A 92 5.37 -8.10 22.11
CA GLN A 92 6.00 -9.29 22.68
C GLN A 92 5.87 -10.53 21.77
N PHE A 93 4.89 -10.52 20.85
CA PHE A 93 4.67 -11.60 19.90
C PHE A 93 5.31 -11.35 18.54
N PHE A 94 6.13 -10.32 18.45
CA PHE A 94 6.81 -9.96 17.19
C PHE A 94 7.78 -11.05 16.75
N ILE A 95 7.68 -11.45 15.49
CA ILE A 95 8.61 -12.40 14.86
C ILE A 95 9.55 -11.67 13.92
N SER A 96 8.99 -11.00 12.93
CA SER A 96 9.80 -10.40 11.87
C SER A 96 9.09 -9.23 11.21
N ILE A 97 9.89 -8.32 10.67
CA ILE A 97 9.47 -7.26 9.78
C ILE A 97 10.38 -7.31 8.57
N VAL A 98 9.80 -7.36 7.38
CA VAL A 98 10.52 -7.56 6.12
C VAL A 98 10.13 -6.47 5.13
N TYR A 99 11.13 -5.87 4.49
CA TYR A 99 10.88 -4.97 3.38
C TYR A 99 10.41 -5.76 2.16
N ILE A 100 9.28 -5.36 1.58
CA ILE A 100 8.71 -6.03 0.42
C ILE A 100 9.08 -5.32 -0.88
N ALA A 101 8.70 -4.04 -1.01
CA ALA A 101 8.88 -3.30 -2.25
C ALA A 101 8.50 -1.83 -2.06
N PRO A 102 8.86 -0.96 -3.01
CA PRO A 102 8.27 0.37 -3.05
C PRO A 102 6.76 0.29 -3.26
N ILE A 103 6.04 1.24 -2.71
CA ILE A 103 4.58 1.34 -2.91
C ILE A 103 4.22 2.77 -3.26
N GLN A 104 3.26 2.94 -4.16
CA GLN A 104 2.80 4.24 -4.61
C GLN A 104 1.28 4.32 -4.48
N TYR A 105 0.78 5.47 -4.05
CA TYR A 105 -0.65 5.72 -4.01
C TYR A 105 -1.15 6.09 -5.41
N VAL A 106 -2.25 5.47 -5.83
CA VAL A 106 -2.89 5.71 -7.11
C VAL A 106 -4.27 6.27 -6.87
N LYS A 107 -4.56 7.43 -7.45
CA LYS A 107 -5.86 8.07 -7.35
C LYS A 107 -6.73 7.69 -8.54
N SER A 108 -8.02 7.47 -8.28
CA SER A 108 -9.01 7.30 -9.33
C SER A 108 -9.29 8.64 -10.01
N PHE A 109 -9.87 8.59 -11.22
CA PHE A 109 -10.29 9.80 -11.92
C PHE A 109 -11.31 10.60 -11.09
N ARG A 110 -12.17 9.91 -10.37
CA ARG A 110 -13.15 10.56 -9.49
C ARG A 110 -12.48 11.34 -8.37
N GLU A 111 -11.43 10.79 -7.76
CA GLU A 111 -10.68 11.49 -6.72
C GLU A 111 -9.97 12.73 -7.28
N LEU A 112 -9.39 12.62 -8.47
CA LEU A 112 -8.73 13.73 -9.14
C LEU A 112 -9.74 14.83 -9.49
N ASP A 113 -10.91 14.48 -9.98
CA ASP A 113 -11.98 15.43 -10.29
C ASP A 113 -12.43 16.19 -9.05
N ASN A 114 -12.57 15.51 -7.91
CA ASN A 114 -12.94 16.14 -6.66
C ASN A 114 -11.87 17.13 -6.19
N GLU A 115 -10.60 16.81 -6.36
CA GLU A 115 -9.50 17.72 -6.05
C GLU A 115 -9.55 18.98 -6.92
N PHE A 116 -9.81 18.82 -8.23
CA PHE A 116 -9.94 19.96 -9.15
C PHE A 116 -11.08 20.88 -8.75
N GLU A 117 -12.23 20.33 -8.40
CA GLU A 117 -13.37 21.13 -7.96
C GLU A 117 -13.05 21.91 -6.68
N THR A 118 -12.38 21.27 -5.73
CA THR A 118 -11.96 21.93 -4.49
C THR A 118 -10.98 23.08 -4.75
N MET A 119 -10.07 22.90 -5.68
CA MET A 119 -9.11 23.92 -6.08
C MET A 119 -9.78 25.10 -6.81
N ARG A 120 -10.87 24.87 -7.54
CA ARG A 120 -11.62 25.93 -8.23
C ARG A 120 -12.36 26.85 -7.28
N ILE A 121 -12.84 26.32 -6.17
CA ILE A 121 -13.63 27.06 -5.19
C ILE A 121 -12.73 27.87 -4.25
N GLY A 122 -11.52 27.46 -4.10
CA GLY A 122 -10.52 28.17 -3.29
C GLY A 122 -9.84 29.27 -4.10
#